data_85aecf1c57964cd35e7832356e5088d4
#
_entry.id   85aecf1c57964cd35e7832356e5088d4
#
_cell.length_a   1.000
_cell.length_b   1.000
_cell.length_c   1.000
_cell.angle_alpha   90.00
_cell.angle_beta   90.00
_cell.angle_gamma   90.00
#
_symmetry.space_group_name_H-M   'P 1'
#
loop_
_entity.id
_entity.type
_entity.pdbx_description
1 polymer ?
#
loop_
_entity_poly.entity_id
_entity_poly.type
_entity_poly.pdbx_seq_one_letter_code
_entity_poly.pdbx_strand_id
1 'polypeptide(L)'
;YERAAKLPKVELAEPRALIGTSTVEAIRSGIVYGFAGQVDGIVRRLRAELGAQTTVIATGGLAAVLVPAVRETIDEVDDLLTLTGLRLIWERNAEPPAA
;
A
#
# COMPACT_ATOMS: atom_id res chain seq x y z
N TYR A 1 5.06 -28.06 -7.67
CA TYR A 1 5.39 -27.87 -6.27
C TYR A 1 6.89 -27.72 -6.03
N GLU A 2 7.70 -28.70 -6.46
CA GLU A 2 9.15 -28.56 -6.37
C GLU A 2 9.68 -27.40 -7.21
N ARG A 3 9.00 -27.07 -8.29
CA ARG A 3 9.35 -25.92 -9.12
C ARG A 3 9.15 -24.59 -8.39
N ALA A 4 8.13 -24.51 -7.55
CA ALA A 4 7.92 -23.31 -6.73
C ALA A 4 9.07 -23.11 -5.74
N ALA A 5 9.65 -24.18 -5.21
CA ALA A 5 10.79 -24.11 -4.32
C ALA A 5 12.08 -23.64 -5.01
N LYS A 6 12.13 -23.70 -6.33
CA LYS A 6 13.28 -23.25 -7.12
C LYS A 6 13.20 -21.80 -7.54
N LEU A 7 12.04 -21.16 -7.36
CA LEU A 7 11.92 -19.74 -7.65
C LEU A 7 12.76 -18.94 -6.66
N PRO A 8 13.48 -17.93 -7.12
CA PRO A 8 14.26 -17.10 -6.22
C PRO A 8 13.34 -16.34 -5.27
N LYS A 9 13.79 -16.19 -4.02
CA LYS A 9 13.13 -15.29 -3.09
C LYS A 9 13.39 -13.87 -3.56
N VAL A 10 12.33 -13.11 -3.71
CA VAL A 10 12.41 -11.73 -4.16
C VAL A 10 12.02 -10.83 -3.00
N GLU A 11 12.96 -10.00 -2.59
CA GLU A 11 12.69 -8.99 -1.59
C GLU A 11 11.87 -7.87 -2.23
N LEU A 12 10.79 -7.47 -1.56
CA LEU A 12 9.95 -6.37 -2.02
C LEU A 12 10.61 -5.04 -1.67
N ALA A 13 11.21 -4.43 -2.67
CA ALA A 13 11.85 -3.13 -2.58
C ALA A 13 11.66 -2.40 -3.90
N GLU A 14 11.87 -1.10 -3.91
CA GLU A 14 11.76 -0.32 -5.15
C GLU A 14 12.75 -0.88 -6.18
N PRO A 15 12.27 -1.29 -7.38
CA PRO A 15 13.16 -1.81 -8.40
C PRO A 15 14.04 -0.71 -8.99
N ARG A 16 15.24 -1.10 -9.42
CA ARG A 16 16.18 -0.16 -10.03
C ARG A 16 15.69 0.37 -11.36
N ALA A 17 14.96 -0.44 -12.10
CA ALA A 17 14.43 -0.08 -13.40
C ALA A 17 13.14 -0.83 -13.67
N LEU A 18 12.29 -0.27 -14.50
CA LEU A 18 11.05 -0.93 -14.92
C LEU A 18 11.35 -2.22 -15.67
N ILE A 19 12.32 -2.18 -16.58
CA ILE A 19 12.74 -3.35 -17.35
C ILE A 19 13.86 -4.05 -16.60
N GLY A 20 13.53 -5.22 -16.04
CA GLY A 20 14.51 -6.02 -15.32
C GLY A 20 15.41 -6.80 -16.27
N THR A 21 16.70 -6.80 -15.99
CA THR A 21 17.70 -7.53 -16.79
C THR A 21 18.06 -8.89 -16.19
N SER A 22 17.49 -9.23 -15.04
CA SER A 22 17.63 -10.53 -14.41
C SER A 22 16.25 -11.02 -13.98
N THR A 23 16.15 -12.32 -13.66
CA THR A 23 14.89 -12.91 -13.17
C THR A 23 14.40 -12.19 -11.92
N VAL A 24 15.29 -11.97 -10.96
CA VAL A 24 14.94 -11.28 -9.70
C VAL A 24 14.45 -9.85 -9.97
N GLU A 25 15.15 -9.10 -10.79
CA GLU A 25 14.76 -7.72 -11.12
C GLU A 25 13.46 -7.67 -11.91
N ALA A 26 13.24 -8.61 -12.82
CA ALA A 26 11.99 -8.69 -13.58
C ALA A 26 10.79 -9.01 -12.67
N ILE A 27 10.95 -9.94 -11.74
CA ILE A 27 9.90 -10.29 -10.78
C ILE A 27 9.62 -9.11 -9.86
N ARG A 28 10.65 -8.47 -9.32
CA ARG A 28 10.50 -7.32 -8.45
C ARG A 28 9.77 -6.16 -9.14
N SER A 29 10.16 -5.83 -10.35
CA SER A 29 9.51 -4.80 -11.15
C SER A 29 8.03 -5.14 -11.39
N GLY A 30 7.74 -6.38 -11.77
CA GLY A 30 6.37 -6.82 -12.01
C GLY A 30 5.49 -6.71 -10.78
N ILE A 31 5.98 -7.14 -9.63
CA ILE A 31 5.22 -7.08 -8.38
C ILE A 31 5.03 -5.63 -7.94
N VAL A 32 6.09 -4.86 -7.83
CA VAL A 32 5.99 -3.49 -7.29
C VAL A 32 5.18 -2.59 -8.22
N TYR A 33 5.51 -2.56 -9.50
CA TYR A 33 4.78 -1.71 -10.43
C TYR A 33 3.39 -2.25 -10.76
N GLY A 34 3.20 -3.57 -10.69
CA GLY A 34 1.89 -4.18 -10.85
C GLY A 34 0.93 -3.74 -9.75
N PHE A 35 1.34 -3.85 -8.48
CA PHE A 35 0.54 -3.37 -7.36
C PHE A 35 0.36 -1.86 -7.37
N ALA A 36 1.42 -1.12 -7.68
CA ALA A 36 1.32 0.33 -7.79
C ALA A 36 0.30 0.75 -8.85
N GLY A 37 0.31 0.07 -10.00
CA GLY A 37 -0.67 0.31 -11.05
C GLY A 37 -2.09 0.00 -10.63
N GLN A 38 -2.31 -1.07 -9.85
CA GLN A 38 -3.62 -1.38 -9.28
C GLN A 38 -4.08 -0.27 -8.34
N VAL A 39 -3.22 0.18 -7.44
CA VAL A 39 -3.56 1.25 -6.50
C VAL A 39 -3.92 2.52 -7.26
N ASP A 40 -3.09 2.94 -8.19
CA ASP A 40 -3.34 4.14 -8.99
C ASP A 40 -4.64 4.05 -9.77
N GLY A 41 -4.88 2.92 -10.40
CA GLY A 41 -6.11 2.71 -11.18
C GLY A 41 -7.36 2.78 -10.32
N ILE A 42 -7.33 2.14 -9.16
CA ILE A 42 -8.47 2.14 -8.23
C ILE A 42 -8.68 3.54 -7.65
N VAL A 43 -7.61 4.21 -7.22
CA VAL A 43 -7.73 5.55 -6.66
C VAL A 43 -8.29 6.54 -7.66
N ARG A 44 -7.85 6.49 -8.91
CA ARG A 44 -8.40 7.36 -9.96
C ARG A 44 -9.89 7.15 -10.15
N ARG A 45 -10.35 5.90 -10.12
CA ARG A 45 -11.77 5.57 -10.23
C ARG A 45 -12.56 6.07 -9.02
N LEU A 46 -12.02 5.90 -7.82
CA LEU A 46 -12.64 6.40 -6.60
C LEU A 46 -12.77 7.93 -6.61
N ARG A 47 -11.73 8.62 -7.04
CA ARG A 47 -11.78 10.06 -7.16
C ARG A 47 -12.78 10.55 -8.22
N ALA A 48 -12.96 9.77 -9.27
CA ALA A 48 -13.98 10.07 -10.28
C ALA A 48 -15.39 9.98 -9.69
N GLU A 49 -15.63 9.05 -8.77
CA GLU A 49 -16.93 8.89 -8.12
C GLU A 49 -17.14 9.81 -6.92
N LEU A 50 -16.11 9.96 -6.10
CA LEU A 50 -16.21 10.69 -4.83
C LEU A 50 -15.80 12.14 -4.93
N GLY A 51 -15.08 12.52 -5.98
CA GLY A 51 -14.58 13.86 -6.19
C GLY A 51 -13.07 13.91 -6.22
N ALA A 52 -12.54 14.84 -7.03
CA ALA A 52 -11.10 15.01 -7.23
C ALA A 52 -10.36 15.42 -5.95
N GLN A 53 -11.08 15.95 -4.96
CA GLN A 53 -10.49 16.41 -3.71
C GLN A 53 -10.45 15.33 -2.61
N THR A 54 -10.84 14.12 -2.93
CA THR A 54 -10.80 13.00 -1.99
C THR A 54 -9.37 12.78 -1.51
N THR A 55 -9.19 12.78 -0.20
CA THR A 55 -7.89 12.49 0.41
C THR A 55 -7.68 10.98 0.47
N VAL A 56 -6.51 10.54 0.05
CA VAL A 56 -6.14 9.12 0.03
C VAL A 56 -5.04 8.88 1.06
N ILE A 57 -5.34 8.03 2.01
CA ILE A 57 -4.42 7.64 3.07
C ILE A 57 -4.07 6.16 2.89
N ALA A 58 -2.78 5.88 2.79
CA ALA A 58 -2.29 4.50 2.73
C ALA A 58 -1.89 4.02 4.12
N THR A 59 -2.24 2.78 4.43
CA THR A 59 -1.85 2.12 5.66
C THR A 59 -1.51 0.66 5.35
N GLY A 60 -0.87 -0.02 6.29
CA GLY A 60 -0.50 -1.42 6.15
C GLY A 60 0.99 -1.62 5.92
N GLY A 61 1.43 -2.88 6.07
CA GLY A 61 2.85 -3.21 6.08
C GLY A 61 3.58 -3.00 4.77
N LEU A 62 2.88 -3.04 3.63
CA LEU A 62 3.49 -2.87 2.32
C LEU A 62 3.44 -1.42 1.82
N ALA A 63 2.78 -0.52 2.55
CA ALA A 63 2.65 0.87 2.12
C ALA A 63 4.00 1.53 1.88
N ALA A 64 4.97 1.31 2.77
CA ALA A 64 6.30 1.91 2.65
C ALA A 64 7.02 1.49 1.37
N VAL A 65 6.79 0.26 0.89
CA VAL A 65 7.40 -0.24 -0.35
C VAL A 65 6.72 0.33 -1.57
N LEU A 66 5.39 0.47 -1.53
CA LEU A 66 4.60 0.88 -2.68
C LEU A 66 4.52 2.40 -2.87
N VAL A 67 4.63 3.15 -1.78
CA VAL A 67 4.48 4.62 -1.81
C VAL A 67 5.38 5.30 -2.84
N PRO A 68 6.67 4.97 -2.97
CA PRO A 68 7.50 5.61 -3.99
C PRO A 68 6.95 5.45 -5.42
N ALA A 69 6.25 4.34 -5.69
CA ALA A 69 5.70 4.05 -7.02
C ALA A 69 4.31 4.65 -7.24
N VAL A 70 3.62 5.10 -6.17
CA VAL A 70 2.24 5.62 -6.24
C VAL A 70 2.12 7.06 -5.76
N ARG A 71 3.21 7.83 -5.85
CA ARG A 71 3.28 9.22 -5.33
C ARG A 71 2.18 10.15 -5.83
N GLU A 72 1.65 9.91 -7.01
CA GLU A 72 0.66 10.79 -7.61
C GLU A 72 -0.73 10.63 -7.00
N THR A 73 -1.02 9.48 -6.41
CA THR A 73 -2.37 9.16 -5.96
C THR A 73 -2.52 9.10 -4.44
N ILE A 74 -1.44 8.80 -3.71
CA ILE A 74 -1.48 8.72 -2.26
C ILE A 74 -1.04 10.03 -1.64
N ASP A 75 -1.91 10.61 -0.81
CA ASP A 75 -1.65 11.88 -0.15
C ASP A 75 -0.84 11.72 1.13
N GLU A 76 -1.16 10.70 1.93
CA GLU A 76 -0.53 10.46 3.21
C GLU A 76 -0.33 8.96 3.46
N VAL A 77 0.66 8.65 4.28
CA VAL A 77 0.88 7.29 4.80
C VAL A 77 0.74 7.34 6.32
N ASP A 78 -0.11 6.48 6.85
CA ASP A 78 -0.31 6.36 8.30
C ASP A 78 -0.16 4.90 8.72
N ASP A 79 1.02 4.54 9.16
CA ASP A 79 1.34 3.18 9.59
C ASP A 79 0.61 2.77 10.86
N LEU A 80 0.12 3.74 11.62
CA LEU A 80 -0.51 3.52 12.92
C LEU A 80 -2.02 3.68 12.88
N LEU A 81 -2.62 3.76 11.68
CA LEU A 81 -4.05 4.02 11.53
C LEU A 81 -4.91 3.01 12.31
N THR A 82 -4.59 1.72 12.20
CA THR A 82 -5.30 0.67 12.92
C THR A 82 -5.19 0.84 14.42
N LEU A 83 -3.97 1.09 14.92
CA LEU A 83 -3.73 1.30 16.36
C LEU A 83 -4.42 2.57 16.85
N THR A 84 -4.38 3.62 16.06
CA THR A 84 -5.08 4.87 16.40
C THR A 84 -6.58 4.64 16.47
N GLY A 85 -7.14 3.89 15.52
CA GLY A 85 -8.55 3.53 15.53
C GLY A 85 -8.94 2.70 16.76
N LEU A 86 -8.13 1.70 17.11
CA LEU A 86 -8.35 0.89 18.32
C LEU A 86 -8.30 1.74 19.59
N ARG A 87 -7.35 2.67 19.67
CA ARG A 87 -7.26 3.57 20.80
C ARG A 87 -8.50 4.45 20.94
N LEU A 88 -8.97 5.01 19.84
CA LEU A 88 -10.17 5.85 19.84
C LEU A 88 -11.41 5.07 20.25
N ILE A 89 -11.54 3.84 19.77
CA ILE A 89 -12.65 2.97 20.18
C ILE A 89 -12.56 2.65 21.66
N TRP A 90 -11.37 2.33 22.16
CA TRP A 90 -11.16 2.04 23.56
C TRP A 90 -11.49 3.24 24.43
N GLU A 91 -11.01 4.43 24.10
CA GLU A 91 -11.27 5.66 24.84
C GLU A 91 -12.77 5.96 24.86
N ARG A 92 -13.46 5.81 23.75
CA ARG A 92 -14.89 6.03 23.65
C ARG A 92 -15.70 5.09 24.53
N ASN A 93 -15.29 3.83 24.61
CA ASN A 93 -15.98 2.83 25.42
C ASN A 93 -15.59 2.88 26.90
N ALA A 94 -14.43 3.43 27.23
CA ALA A 94 -13.94 3.56 28.60
C ALA A 94 -14.49 4.80 29.32
N GLU A 95 -15.05 5.76 28.61
CA GLU A 95 -15.63 6.93 29.22
C GLU A 95 -16.82 6.53 30.09
N PRO A 96 -16.90 7.03 31.36
CA PRO A 96 -18.06 6.76 32.18
C PRO A 96 -19.31 7.37 31.54
N PRO A 97 -20.48 6.72 31.68
CA PRO A 97 -21.70 7.29 31.15
C PRO A 97 -21.97 8.65 31.75
N ALA A 98 -22.45 9.57 30.92
CA ALA A 98 -22.84 10.90 31.39
C ALA A 98 -23.89 10.78 32.50
N ALA A 99 -23.62 11.45 33.62
CA ALA A 99 -24.52 11.42 34.77
C ALA A 99 -25.83 12.16 34.48
#